data_b7f70ed94936c4ab77563ca74ef7dd24
#
_entry.id   b7f70ed94936c4ab77563ca74ef7dd24
#
_cell.length_a   1.000
_cell.length_b   1.000
_cell.length_c   1.000
_cell.angle_alpha   90.00
_cell.angle_beta   90.00
_cell.angle_gamma   90.00
#
_symmetry.space_group_name_H-M   'P 1'
#
loop_
_entity.id
_entity.type
_entity.pdbx_description
1 polymer ?
#
loop_
_entity_poly.entity_id
_entity_poly.type
_entity_poly.pdbx_seq_one_letter_code
_entity_poly.pdbx_strand_id
1 'polypeptide(L)'
;MNTTPKNREMLALIQKYLNANSSKMEETALLNWVEKDETNKKIFIEQVKLWNYTYEDANQFNTNKAFITLKKKINQLPKKEQNPFQLNKYFKYAAVFILGVLSFLWVSNSRQISEIKGEGIVEKTSGSEFSDKIILVKEDGSENIVPDKEEELSYLKEDKPGEKLVYNSIIVPRGKIFKIILSDGTRVWLNADTKISFPQKFLATEDTRTVVLDGEAFFEVAHNKDQPFIVKSNDLEIEVLGTRFNVSSYASSDQISTTLVEGSVKINNSKDSIAGLILKPSYQAAFNKNTEKMEAFKVNTTDFTAWMDNKVLFRNEAFKDLVLKFERAYNVNIINQIPELENERFTGEFDKESIEAIIKTFSSRLDFRYKIENKTITIY
;
A
#
# COMPACT_ATOMS: atom_id res chain seq x y z
N MET A 1 -27.30 11.72 14.11
CA MET A 1 -28.46 10.88 13.75
C MET A 1 -28.37 9.58 14.54
N ASN A 2 -29.36 9.25 15.37
CA ASN A 2 -29.40 7.97 16.10
C ASN A 2 -29.63 6.83 15.10
N THR A 3 -28.55 6.16 14.68
CA THR A 3 -28.65 5.01 13.81
C THR A 3 -28.94 3.76 14.65
N THR A 4 -30.11 3.16 14.47
CA THR A 4 -30.44 1.85 15.05
C THR A 4 -29.46 0.78 14.52
N PRO A 5 -29.17 -0.30 15.27
CA PRO A 5 -28.25 -1.37 14.84
C PRO A 5 -28.58 -1.90 13.43
N LYS A 6 -29.87 -1.99 13.10
CA LYS A 6 -30.37 -2.43 11.81
C LYS A 6 -30.03 -1.48 10.65
N ASN A 7 -29.94 -0.16 10.89
CA ASN A 7 -29.55 0.80 9.87
C ASN A 7 -28.05 0.72 9.56
N ARG A 8 -27.20 0.35 10.52
CA ARG A 8 -25.76 0.13 10.29
C ARG A 8 -25.52 -1.07 9.35
N GLU A 9 -26.22 -2.17 9.58
CA GLU A 9 -26.14 -3.37 8.73
C GLU A 9 -26.54 -3.05 7.29
N MET A 10 -27.60 -2.27 7.10
CA MET A 10 -28.05 -1.86 5.77
C MET A 10 -27.10 -0.87 5.08
N LEU A 11 -26.44 0.00 5.81
CA LEU A 11 -25.41 0.89 5.24
C LEU A 11 -24.20 0.09 4.72
N ALA A 12 -23.74 -0.92 5.46
CA ALA A 12 -22.69 -1.83 5.00
C ALA A 12 -23.12 -2.59 3.74
N LEU A 13 -24.38 -3.00 3.68
CA LEU A 13 -24.94 -3.71 2.54
C LEU A 13 -25.04 -2.82 1.29
N ILE A 14 -25.37 -1.54 1.46
CA ILE A 14 -25.36 -0.55 0.39
C ILE A 14 -23.93 -0.40 -0.17
N GLN A 15 -22.93 -0.32 0.69
CA GLN A 15 -21.52 -0.22 0.27
C GLN A 15 -21.06 -1.46 -0.51
N LYS A 16 -21.39 -2.66 -0.04
CA LYS A 16 -21.11 -3.92 -0.76
C LYS A 16 -21.76 -3.92 -2.15
N TYR A 17 -23.01 -3.48 -2.25
CA TYR A 17 -23.74 -3.38 -3.53
C TYR A 17 -23.06 -2.39 -4.49
N LEU A 18 -22.71 -1.19 -4.01
CA LEU A 18 -22.09 -0.15 -4.80
C LEU A 18 -20.69 -0.54 -5.30
N ASN A 19 -19.98 -1.37 -4.53
CA ASN A 19 -18.66 -1.91 -4.89
C ASN A 19 -18.73 -3.22 -5.70
N ALA A 20 -19.91 -3.65 -6.14
CA ALA A 20 -20.17 -4.90 -6.88
C ALA A 20 -19.73 -6.18 -6.13
N ASN A 21 -19.62 -6.14 -4.81
CA ASN A 21 -19.20 -7.24 -3.94
C ASN A 21 -20.36 -7.90 -3.18
N SER A 22 -21.62 -7.56 -3.50
CA SER A 22 -22.80 -8.13 -2.87
C SER A 22 -23.19 -9.46 -3.50
N SER A 23 -23.59 -10.42 -2.65
CA SER A 23 -24.23 -11.65 -3.07
C SER A 23 -25.69 -11.40 -3.49
N LYS A 24 -26.27 -12.31 -4.27
CA LYS A 24 -27.68 -12.24 -4.69
C LYS A 24 -28.66 -12.17 -3.51
N MET A 25 -28.36 -12.84 -2.40
CA MET A 25 -29.18 -12.84 -1.20
C MET A 25 -29.13 -11.47 -0.52
N GLU A 26 -27.96 -10.85 -0.46
CA GLU A 26 -27.74 -9.51 0.07
C GLU A 26 -28.41 -8.44 -0.80
N GLU A 27 -28.35 -8.56 -2.13
CA GLU A 27 -29.06 -7.66 -3.06
C GLU A 27 -30.59 -7.73 -2.84
N THR A 28 -31.12 -8.93 -2.60
CA THR A 28 -32.56 -9.13 -2.32
C THR A 28 -32.95 -8.52 -0.96
N ALA A 29 -32.13 -8.70 0.07
CA ALA A 29 -32.33 -8.10 1.38
C ALA A 29 -32.29 -6.56 1.32
N LEU A 30 -31.37 -6.01 0.56
CA LEU A 30 -31.25 -4.58 0.32
C LEU A 30 -32.47 -4.02 -0.40
N LEU A 31 -32.94 -4.67 -1.48
CA LEU A 31 -34.15 -4.25 -2.21
C LEU A 31 -35.38 -4.22 -1.29
N ASN A 32 -35.60 -5.31 -0.54
CA ASN A 32 -36.72 -5.40 0.37
C ASN A 32 -36.69 -4.31 1.46
N TRP A 33 -35.48 -3.95 1.93
CA TRP A 33 -35.33 -2.87 2.89
C TRP A 33 -35.60 -1.49 2.27
N VAL A 34 -35.13 -1.23 1.06
CA VAL A 34 -35.35 0.03 0.34
C VAL A 34 -36.82 0.21 -0.01
N GLU A 35 -37.52 -0.85 -0.45
CA GLU A 35 -38.96 -0.78 -0.82
C GLU A 35 -39.91 -0.69 0.39
N LYS A 36 -39.42 -1.01 1.60
CA LYS A 36 -40.23 -1.03 2.80
C LYS A 36 -40.66 0.35 3.28
N ASP A 37 -39.84 1.38 3.07
CA ASP A 37 -40.04 2.71 3.65
C ASP A 37 -39.35 3.78 2.76
N GLU A 38 -40.05 4.89 2.52
CA GLU A 38 -39.48 6.03 1.78
C GLU A 38 -38.27 6.65 2.47
N THR A 39 -38.14 6.53 3.79
CA THR A 39 -36.94 6.94 4.55
C THR A 39 -35.75 6.10 4.18
N ASN A 40 -35.92 4.77 4.07
CA ASN A 40 -34.87 3.84 3.65
C ASN A 40 -34.41 4.13 2.21
N LYS A 41 -35.36 4.46 1.33
CA LYS A 41 -35.06 4.85 -0.04
C LYS A 41 -34.27 6.14 -0.12
N LYS A 42 -34.59 7.14 0.71
CA LYS A 42 -33.80 8.38 0.81
C LYS A 42 -32.37 8.09 1.28
N ILE A 43 -32.20 7.25 2.31
CA ILE A 43 -30.86 6.83 2.79
C ILE A 43 -30.07 6.13 1.67
N PHE A 44 -30.70 5.23 0.93
CA PHE A 44 -30.06 4.56 -0.21
C PHE A 44 -29.60 5.57 -1.26
N ILE A 45 -30.48 6.51 -1.68
CA ILE A 45 -30.17 7.55 -2.67
C ILE A 45 -29.04 8.47 -2.17
N GLU A 46 -29.03 8.81 -0.89
CA GLU A 46 -27.98 9.63 -0.27
C GLU A 46 -26.62 8.91 -0.30
N GLN A 47 -26.58 7.62 0.03
CA GLN A 47 -25.36 6.82 -0.04
C GLN A 47 -24.87 6.65 -1.50
N VAL A 48 -25.76 6.47 -2.46
CA VAL A 48 -25.41 6.44 -3.90
C VAL A 48 -24.82 7.78 -4.35
N LYS A 49 -25.39 8.91 -3.90
CA LYS A 49 -24.84 10.25 -4.19
C LYS A 49 -23.45 10.43 -3.57
N LEU A 50 -23.26 10.07 -2.29
CA LEU A 50 -21.97 10.14 -1.62
C LEU A 50 -20.94 9.27 -2.31
N TRP A 51 -21.32 8.09 -2.75
CA TRP A 51 -20.45 7.18 -3.50
C TRP A 51 -20.05 7.79 -4.85
N ASN A 52 -20.99 8.43 -5.58
CA ASN A 52 -20.72 9.12 -6.84
C ASN A 52 -19.80 10.34 -6.70
N TYR A 53 -19.85 11.07 -5.58
CA TYR A 53 -18.88 12.16 -5.30
C TYR A 53 -17.45 11.64 -5.10
N THR A 54 -17.30 10.36 -4.77
CA THR A 54 -16.00 9.71 -4.56
C THR A 54 -15.40 9.12 -5.84
N TYR A 55 -16.20 8.98 -6.90
CA TYR A 55 -15.77 8.46 -8.21
C TYR A 55 -15.96 9.54 -9.28
N GLU A 56 -14.89 10.00 -9.90
CA GLU A 56 -14.83 11.13 -10.86
C GLU A 56 -15.65 10.97 -12.16
N ASP A 57 -16.32 9.83 -12.41
CA ASP A 57 -17.26 9.64 -13.51
C ASP A 57 -18.73 10.03 -13.17
N ALA A 58 -18.91 10.98 -12.25
CA ALA A 58 -20.20 11.37 -11.67
C ALA A 58 -21.23 11.93 -12.67
N ASN A 59 -20.89 12.18 -13.93
CA ASN A 59 -21.82 12.77 -14.91
C ASN A 59 -22.74 11.77 -15.63
N GLN A 60 -22.64 10.45 -15.40
CA GLN A 60 -23.48 9.45 -16.08
C GLN A 60 -24.31 8.56 -15.15
N PHE A 61 -24.20 8.67 -13.84
CA PHE A 61 -24.91 7.76 -12.93
C PHE A 61 -26.26 8.34 -12.47
N ASN A 62 -27.34 7.81 -13.05
CA ASN A 62 -28.71 8.15 -12.67
C ASN A 62 -29.14 7.28 -11.46
N THR A 63 -29.38 7.90 -10.30
CA THR A 63 -29.77 7.24 -9.05
C THR A 63 -31.05 6.38 -9.18
N ASN A 64 -32.02 6.83 -10.02
CA ASN A 64 -33.19 6.04 -10.35
C ASN A 64 -32.84 4.81 -11.20
N LYS A 65 -31.82 4.90 -12.04
CA LYS A 65 -31.34 3.78 -12.87
C LYS A 65 -30.66 2.70 -12.01
N ALA A 66 -29.94 3.07 -10.95
CA ALA A 66 -29.36 2.12 -9.99
C ALA A 66 -30.43 1.29 -9.31
N PHE A 67 -31.50 1.92 -8.83
CA PHE A 67 -32.64 1.25 -8.21
C PHE A 67 -33.40 0.34 -9.19
N ILE A 68 -33.66 0.83 -10.42
CA ILE A 68 -34.31 0.04 -11.47
C ILE A 68 -33.43 -1.15 -11.89
N THR A 69 -32.11 -0.98 -11.94
CA THR A 69 -31.17 -2.05 -12.28
C THR A 69 -31.12 -3.13 -11.20
N LEU A 70 -31.12 -2.75 -9.93
CA LEU A 70 -31.21 -3.68 -8.79
C LEU A 70 -32.50 -4.50 -8.87
N LYS A 71 -33.65 -3.85 -9.09
CA LYS A 71 -34.95 -4.49 -9.24
C LYS A 71 -35.03 -5.43 -10.45
N LYS A 72 -34.48 -5.02 -11.60
CA LYS A 72 -34.47 -5.82 -12.84
C LYS A 72 -33.58 -7.06 -12.72
N LYS A 73 -32.42 -6.95 -12.05
CA LYS A 73 -31.45 -8.03 -11.86
C LYS A 73 -32.03 -9.16 -10.97
N ILE A 74 -32.86 -8.79 -9.98
CA ILE A 74 -33.47 -9.73 -9.04
C ILE A 74 -34.67 -10.47 -9.67
N ASN A 75 -35.49 -9.77 -10.49
CA ASN A 75 -36.68 -10.35 -11.12
C ASN A 75 -36.37 -11.32 -12.29
N GLN A 76 -35.12 -11.43 -12.73
CA GLN A 76 -34.68 -12.32 -13.82
C GLN A 76 -34.18 -13.69 -13.32
N LEU A 77 -34.31 -14.04 -12.04
CA LEU A 77 -33.78 -15.28 -11.50
C LEU A 77 -34.82 -16.42 -11.48
N PRO A 78 -34.47 -17.63 -11.96
CA PRO A 78 -35.32 -18.80 -11.82
C PRO A 78 -35.40 -19.22 -10.34
N LYS A 79 -36.61 -19.45 -9.82
CA LYS A 79 -36.85 -20.01 -8.50
C LYS A 79 -36.26 -21.42 -8.44
N LYS A 80 -35.21 -21.64 -7.65
CA LYS A 80 -34.62 -22.96 -7.41
C LYS A 80 -35.26 -23.59 -6.20
N GLU A 81 -35.93 -24.73 -6.42
CA GLU A 81 -36.48 -25.57 -5.34
C GLU A 81 -35.35 -26.11 -4.44
N GLN A 82 -35.56 -26.04 -3.15
CA GLN A 82 -34.63 -26.54 -2.13
C GLN A 82 -34.91 -28.02 -1.88
N ASN A 83 -33.96 -28.90 -2.22
CA ASN A 83 -33.94 -30.27 -1.72
C ASN A 83 -33.08 -30.33 -0.44
N PRO A 84 -33.54 -30.89 0.66
CA PRO A 84 -32.76 -31.01 1.88
C PRO A 84 -31.74 -32.15 1.76
N PHE A 85 -30.49 -31.83 1.83
CA PHE A 85 -29.37 -32.78 1.81
C PHE A 85 -29.19 -33.40 3.20
N GLN A 86 -29.43 -34.72 3.34
CA GLN A 86 -29.19 -35.47 4.55
C GLN A 86 -27.72 -35.80 4.74
N LEU A 87 -27.07 -35.13 5.70
CA LEU A 87 -25.64 -35.29 6.06
C LEU A 87 -25.54 -36.11 7.38
N ASN A 88 -25.86 -37.40 7.38
CA ASN A 88 -25.77 -38.15 8.62
C ASN A 88 -25.10 -39.52 8.55
N LYS A 89 -24.25 -39.80 7.58
CA LYS A 89 -23.67 -41.15 7.44
C LYS A 89 -22.12 -41.24 7.56
N TYR A 90 -21.38 -40.14 7.67
CA TYR A 90 -19.91 -40.16 7.63
C TYR A 90 -19.20 -39.67 8.89
N PHE A 91 -19.92 -39.30 9.94
CA PHE A 91 -19.34 -38.79 11.19
C PHE A 91 -18.62 -39.86 12.05
N LYS A 92 -18.74 -41.14 11.74
CA LYS A 92 -18.17 -42.23 12.57
C LYS A 92 -16.66 -42.47 12.30
N TYR A 93 -16.11 -41.96 11.25
CA TYR A 93 -14.69 -42.21 10.86
C TYR A 93 -13.77 -40.99 10.98
N ALA A 94 -14.30 -39.81 11.28
CA ALA A 94 -13.53 -38.57 11.40
C ALA A 94 -12.56 -38.57 12.61
N ALA A 95 -12.92 -39.20 13.70
CA ALA A 95 -12.10 -39.23 14.92
C ALA A 95 -10.80 -40.04 14.77
N VAL A 96 -10.83 -41.11 13.98
CA VAL A 96 -9.64 -41.98 13.76
C VAL A 96 -8.64 -41.28 12.83
N PHE A 97 -9.12 -40.49 11.87
CA PHE A 97 -8.25 -39.75 10.94
C PHE A 97 -7.50 -38.59 11.64
N ILE A 98 -8.17 -37.89 12.56
CA ILE A 98 -7.56 -36.78 13.32
C ILE A 98 -6.46 -37.28 14.26
N LEU A 99 -6.65 -38.46 14.92
CA LEU A 99 -5.62 -39.04 15.77
C LEU A 99 -4.41 -39.53 14.99
N GLY A 100 -4.60 -40.03 13.76
CA GLY A 100 -3.50 -40.43 12.87
C GLY A 100 -2.64 -39.24 12.40
N VAL A 101 -3.28 -38.10 12.07
CA VAL A 101 -2.58 -36.89 11.65
C VAL A 101 -1.80 -36.25 12.81
N LEU A 102 -2.38 -36.22 14.01
CA LEU A 102 -1.71 -35.68 15.19
C LEU A 102 -0.50 -36.51 15.64
N SER A 103 -0.58 -37.86 15.54
CA SER A 103 0.57 -38.74 15.82
C SER A 103 1.68 -38.61 14.79
N PHE A 104 1.34 -38.44 13.52
CA PHE A 104 2.31 -38.22 12.45
C PHE A 104 3.04 -36.86 12.61
N LEU A 105 2.34 -35.79 12.94
CA LEU A 105 2.93 -34.49 13.21
C LEU A 105 3.82 -34.49 14.45
N TRP A 106 3.47 -35.25 15.51
CA TRP A 106 4.29 -35.38 16.71
C TRP A 106 5.60 -36.15 16.45
N VAL A 107 5.56 -37.24 15.68
CA VAL A 107 6.75 -38.02 15.29
C VAL A 107 7.65 -37.22 14.31
N SER A 108 7.06 -36.44 13.40
CA SER A 108 7.80 -35.58 12.47
C SER A 108 8.55 -34.45 13.17
N ASN A 109 7.98 -33.87 14.22
CA ASN A 109 8.59 -32.78 14.99
C ASN A 109 9.68 -33.26 15.97
N SER A 110 9.77 -34.58 16.26
CA SER A 110 10.74 -35.13 17.22
C SER A 110 12.08 -35.54 16.58
N ARG A 111 12.29 -35.36 15.28
CA ARG A 111 13.47 -35.82 14.55
C ARG A 111 14.45 -34.77 14.05
N GLN A 112 14.42 -33.55 14.63
CA GLN A 112 15.49 -32.57 14.32
C GLN A 112 16.06 -31.93 15.58
N ILE A 113 16.79 -32.71 16.37
CA ILE A 113 17.86 -32.20 17.23
C ILE A 113 19.05 -33.15 17.01
N SER A 114 19.94 -32.77 16.11
CA SER A 114 21.31 -33.25 16.11
C SER A 114 22.24 -32.09 15.79
N GLU A 115 23.12 -31.88 16.74
CA GLU A 115 24.15 -30.86 16.83
C GLU A 115 24.97 -30.72 15.54
N ILE A 116 25.22 -29.47 15.14
CA ILE A 116 26.44 -29.11 14.42
C ILE A 116 27.10 -27.98 15.20
N LYS A 117 28.19 -28.32 15.92
CA LYS A 117 29.20 -27.38 16.37
C LYS A 117 29.96 -26.88 15.14
N GLY A 118 30.02 -25.59 14.98
CA GLY A 118 30.87 -24.91 14.01
C GLY A 118 30.98 -23.44 14.42
N GLU A 119 32.13 -23.09 14.96
CA GLU A 119 32.48 -21.76 15.44
C GLU A 119 32.44 -20.73 14.31
N GLY A 120 31.79 -19.62 14.56
CA GLY A 120 31.75 -18.45 13.72
C GLY A 120 30.88 -17.41 14.40
N ILE A 121 31.46 -16.71 15.41
CA ILE A 121 30.80 -15.62 16.10
C ILE A 121 30.63 -14.48 15.12
N VAL A 122 29.41 -14.35 14.56
CA VAL A 122 28.91 -13.08 14.07
C VAL A 122 27.89 -12.66 15.11
N GLU A 123 28.27 -11.74 15.97
CA GLU A 123 27.36 -11.04 16.85
C GLU A 123 26.21 -10.44 16.00
N LYS A 124 25.10 -11.13 15.95
CA LYS A 124 23.83 -10.49 15.61
C LYS A 124 23.50 -9.56 16.76
N THR A 125 23.80 -8.30 16.59
CA THR A 125 23.27 -7.24 17.44
C THR A 125 21.75 -7.32 17.36
N SER A 126 21.18 -7.94 18.37
CA SER A 126 19.75 -7.99 18.59
C SER A 126 19.28 -6.60 19.00
N GLY A 127 18.21 -6.14 18.36
CA GLY A 127 17.49 -4.96 18.78
C GLY A 127 17.98 -3.68 18.12
N SER A 128 17.66 -3.47 16.85
CA SER A 128 17.56 -2.11 16.34
C SER A 128 16.35 -1.47 17.05
N GLU A 129 16.57 -0.79 18.17
CA GLU A 129 15.73 0.34 18.52
C GLU A 129 15.58 1.14 17.23
N PHE A 130 14.34 1.34 16.78
CA PHE A 130 14.05 2.14 15.59
C PHE A 130 14.73 3.49 15.77
N SER A 131 15.82 3.71 15.05
CA SER A 131 16.52 4.99 15.10
C SER A 131 15.54 6.05 14.60
N ASP A 132 15.15 6.98 15.45
CA ASP A 132 14.28 8.10 15.07
C ASP A 132 15.05 9.17 14.26
N LYS A 133 16.26 8.83 13.75
CA LYS A 133 17.17 9.78 13.09
C LYS A 133 17.43 9.38 11.65
N ILE A 134 17.52 10.37 10.79
CA ILE A 134 17.96 10.19 9.40
C ILE A 134 19.46 9.90 9.40
N ILE A 135 19.87 8.86 8.68
CA ILE A 135 21.25 8.38 8.65
C ILE A 135 21.80 8.50 7.23
N LEU A 136 22.93 9.15 7.10
CA LEU A 136 23.77 9.12 5.91
C LEU A 136 24.86 8.05 6.08
N VAL A 137 24.79 6.99 5.28
CA VAL A 137 25.80 5.93 5.19
C VAL A 137 26.72 6.22 4.03
N LYS A 138 28.01 6.36 4.27
CA LYS A 138 29.04 6.54 3.24
C LYS A 138 29.51 5.21 2.68
N GLU A 139 30.26 5.25 1.55
CA GLU A 139 30.83 4.06 0.91
C GLU A 139 31.70 3.20 1.82
N ASP A 140 32.44 3.83 2.74
CA ASP A 140 33.28 3.16 3.74
C ASP A 140 32.50 2.50 4.87
N GLY A 141 31.15 2.55 4.84
CA GLY A 141 30.25 2.04 5.86
C GLY A 141 30.10 2.97 7.07
N SER A 142 30.74 4.13 7.08
CA SER A 142 30.59 5.09 8.18
C SER A 142 29.18 5.71 8.16
N GLU A 143 28.54 5.77 9.33
CA GLU A 143 27.21 6.32 9.54
C GLU A 143 27.31 7.72 10.15
N ASN A 144 26.62 8.68 9.57
CA ASN A 144 26.49 10.04 10.08
C ASN A 144 25.00 10.36 10.28
N ILE A 145 24.68 10.82 11.48
CA ILE A 145 23.34 11.32 11.76
C ILE A 145 23.16 12.66 11.06
N VAL A 146 22.11 12.79 10.26
CA VAL A 146 21.69 14.07 9.70
C VAL A 146 20.96 14.85 10.79
N PRO A 147 21.39 16.08 11.12
CA PRO A 147 20.74 16.89 12.15
C PRO A 147 19.26 17.15 11.83
N ASP A 148 18.38 17.13 12.84
CA ASP A 148 16.93 17.36 12.67
C ASP A 148 16.58 18.75 12.14
N LYS A 149 17.52 19.69 12.16
CA LYS A 149 17.37 21.04 11.59
C LYS A 149 17.62 21.11 10.09
N GLU A 150 18.27 20.09 9.53
CA GLU A 150 18.50 20.01 8.09
C GLU A 150 17.28 19.39 7.40
N GLU A 151 16.55 20.20 6.68
CA GLU A 151 15.39 19.76 5.89
C GLU A 151 15.82 19.18 4.53
N GLU A 152 17.05 19.45 4.09
CA GLU A 152 17.57 19.07 2.77
C GLU A 152 19.09 18.87 2.80
N LEU A 153 19.59 17.82 2.12
CA LEU A 153 21.01 17.66 1.79
C LEU A 153 21.25 17.92 0.30
N SER A 154 22.31 18.70 0.00
CA SER A 154 22.67 19.00 -1.40
C SER A 154 24.05 18.43 -1.75
N TYR A 155 24.09 17.70 -2.87
CA TYR A 155 25.28 17.09 -3.46
C TYR A 155 25.78 17.83 -4.69
N LEU A 156 25.33 19.07 -4.92
CA LEU A 156 25.82 19.90 -6.01
C LEU A 156 27.33 20.12 -5.84
N LYS A 157 28.16 19.56 -6.73
CA LYS A 157 29.63 19.69 -6.74
C LYS A 157 30.14 19.91 -8.14
N GLU A 158 31.22 20.69 -8.25
CA GLU A 158 31.94 20.90 -9.51
C GLU A 158 32.72 19.64 -9.93
N ASP A 159 32.90 19.45 -11.25
CA ASP A 159 33.65 18.33 -11.81
C ASP A 159 35.16 18.46 -11.53
N LYS A 160 35.72 17.37 -11.00
CA LYS A 160 37.18 17.22 -10.89
C LYS A 160 37.64 16.05 -11.76
N PRO A 161 38.70 16.23 -12.56
CA PRO A 161 39.25 15.15 -13.38
C PRO A 161 39.70 13.96 -12.51
N GLY A 162 39.35 12.73 -12.92
CA GLY A 162 39.80 11.50 -12.25
C GLY A 162 38.96 11.08 -11.03
N GLU A 163 37.79 11.67 -10.81
CA GLU A 163 36.87 11.21 -9.74
C GLU A 163 36.40 9.79 -10.02
N LYS A 164 36.32 9.00 -8.95
CA LYS A 164 35.72 7.65 -8.96
C LYS A 164 34.28 7.74 -8.58
N LEU A 165 33.49 6.79 -9.06
CA LEU A 165 32.09 6.62 -8.65
C LEU A 165 32.07 6.13 -7.21
N VAL A 166 31.56 6.97 -6.30
CA VAL A 166 31.45 6.71 -4.85
C VAL A 166 29.99 6.78 -4.47
N TYR A 167 29.45 5.73 -3.86
CA TYR A 167 28.06 5.68 -3.46
C TYR A 167 27.86 6.06 -1.99
N ASN A 168 26.78 6.79 -1.74
CA ASN A 168 26.22 7.03 -0.43
C ASN A 168 24.81 6.45 -0.35
N SER A 169 24.33 6.20 0.86
CA SER A 169 22.93 5.87 1.11
C SER A 169 22.34 6.80 2.15
N ILE A 170 21.08 7.18 1.98
CA ILE A 170 20.28 7.84 3.01
C ILE A 170 19.21 6.88 3.48
N ILE A 171 19.05 6.76 4.78
CA ILE A 171 18.02 5.99 5.46
C ILE A 171 17.12 6.97 6.21
N VAL A 172 15.86 7.04 5.80
CA VAL A 172 14.81 7.84 6.42
C VAL A 172 13.98 6.90 7.31
N PRO A 173 13.94 7.12 8.64
CA PRO A 173 13.16 6.28 9.53
C PRO A 173 11.65 6.53 9.36
N ARG A 174 10.87 5.69 10.00
CA ARG A 174 9.41 5.89 10.13
C ARG A 174 9.11 7.24 10.79
N GLY A 175 8.02 7.88 10.38
CA GLY A 175 7.57 9.17 10.90
C GLY A 175 8.32 10.39 10.39
N LYS A 176 9.24 10.21 9.42
CA LYS A 176 10.01 11.33 8.83
C LYS A 176 9.94 11.33 7.32
N ILE A 177 10.05 12.52 6.76
CA ILE A 177 10.22 12.78 5.33
C ILE A 177 11.52 13.56 5.18
N PHE A 178 12.26 13.31 4.10
CA PHE A 178 13.51 14.01 3.88
C PHE A 178 13.70 14.36 2.40
N LYS A 179 14.39 15.45 2.13
CA LYS A 179 14.67 15.90 0.77
C LYS A 179 16.16 15.90 0.49
N ILE A 180 16.55 15.49 -0.72
CA ILE A 180 17.92 15.58 -1.21
C ILE A 180 17.95 16.23 -2.59
N ILE A 181 19.06 16.92 -2.89
CA ILE A 181 19.40 17.39 -4.23
C ILE A 181 20.63 16.62 -4.67
N LEU A 182 20.50 15.85 -5.74
CA LEU A 182 21.59 15.07 -6.33
C LEU A 182 22.54 15.98 -7.13
N SER A 183 23.70 15.45 -7.51
CA SER A 183 24.77 16.21 -8.16
C SER A 183 24.40 16.78 -9.53
N ASP A 184 23.39 16.22 -10.19
CA ASP A 184 22.84 16.69 -11.47
C ASP A 184 21.72 17.73 -11.31
N GLY A 185 21.38 18.12 -10.07
CA GLY A 185 20.27 19.02 -9.73
C GLY A 185 18.91 18.32 -9.61
N THR A 186 18.85 17.00 -9.76
CA THR A 186 17.64 16.22 -9.50
C THR A 186 17.23 16.35 -8.04
N ARG A 187 15.95 16.68 -7.78
CA ARG A 187 15.37 16.76 -6.44
C ARG A 187 14.62 15.48 -6.13
N VAL A 188 14.88 14.94 -4.95
CA VAL A 188 14.23 13.70 -4.48
C VAL A 188 13.66 13.91 -3.09
N TRP A 189 12.37 13.69 -2.93
CA TRP A 189 11.71 13.61 -1.63
C TRP A 189 11.64 12.12 -1.25
N LEU A 190 12.05 11.80 -0.05
CA LEU A 190 12.07 10.45 0.51
C LEU A 190 11.00 10.34 1.59
N ASN A 191 10.10 9.40 1.44
CA ASN A 191 9.04 9.14 2.42
C ASN A 191 9.59 8.34 3.62
N ALA A 192 8.78 8.19 4.64
CA ALA A 192 9.08 7.39 5.83
C ALA A 192 9.42 5.93 5.47
N ASP A 193 10.34 5.33 6.25
CA ASP A 193 10.78 3.94 6.07
C ASP A 193 11.42 3.70 4.68
N THR A 194 12.27 4.65 4.24
CA THR A 194 12.87 4.65 2.90
C THR A 194 14.39 4.66 2.95
N LYS A 195 15.01 3.84 2.11
CA LYS A 195 16.45 3.86 1.82
C LYS A 195 16.68 4.17 0.35
N ILE A 196 17.54 5.13 0.07
CA ILE A 196 18.03 5.41 -1.28
C ILE A 196 19.55 5.34 -1.30
N SER A 197 20.12 4.68 -2.31
CA SER A 197 21.54 4.66 -2.59
C SER A 197 21.81 5.38 -3.91
N PHE A 198 22.77 6.28 -3.91
CA PHE A 198 23.07 7.14 -5.05
C PHE A 198 24.56 7.50 -5.08
N PRO A 199 25.15 7.77 -6.25
CA PRO A 199 26.52 8.25 -6.33
C PRO A 199 26.61 9.68 -5.78
N GLN A 200 27.70 9.98 -5.07
CA GLN A 200 27.98 11.36 -4.63
C GLN A 200 27.97 12.33 -5.80
N LYS A 201 28.32 11.82 -7.00
CA LYS A 201 28.33 12.57 -8.23
C LYS A 201 28.06 11.64 -9.40
N PHE A 202 27.20 12.06 -10.32
CA PHE A 202 27.04 11.42 -11.62
C PHE A 202 28.18 11.82 -12.52
N LEU A 203 28.98 10.85 -12.99
CA LEU A 203 30.13 11.09 -13.83
C LEU A 203 29.72 11.14 -15.30
N ALA A 204 30.27 12.07 -16.06
CA ALA A 204 30.02 12.16 -17.50
C ALA A 204 30.57 10.96 -18.30
N THR A 205 31.40 10.12 -17.68
CA THR A 205 31.93 8.89 -18.27
C THR A 205 30.93 7.71 -18.18
N GLU A 206 29.88 7.84 -17.37
CA GLU A 206 28.85 6.82 -17.25
C GLU A 206 27.73 7.07 -18.25
N ASP A 207 27.16 6.00 -18.82
CA ASP A 207 26.06 6.08 -19.78
C ASP A 207 24.74 6.50 -19.13
N THR A 208 24.62 6.36 -17.79
CA THR A 208 23.37 6.59 -17.06
C THR A 208 23.62 7.23 -15.68
N ARG A 209 22.59 7.89 -15.16
CA ARG A 209 22.49 8.40 -13.78
C ARG A 209 21.65 7.42 -12.96
N THR A 210 22.29 6.50 -12.25
CA THR A 210 21.58 5.41 -11.57
C THR A 210 21.50 5.61 -10.06
N VAL A 211 20.29 5.41 -9.50
CA VAL A 211 20.00 5.33 -8.06
C VAL A 211 19.27 4.03 -7.74
N VAL A 212 19.39 3.56 -6.50
CA VAL A 212 18.69 2.35 -6.01
C VAL A 212 17.74 2.74 -4.89
N LEU A 213 16.48 2.36 -4.99
CA LEU A 213 15.41 2.70 -4.05
C LEU A 213 14.82 1.45 -3.38
N ASP A 214 14.69 1.49 -2.05
CA ASP A 214 13.85 0.63 -1.24
C ASP A 214 12.98 1.53 -0.36
N GLY A 215 11.67 1.50 -0.53
CA GLY A 215 10.72 2.43 0.08
C GLY A 215 9.98 3.29 -0.93
N GLU A 216 9.71 4.56 -0.61
CA GLU A 216 8.94 5.46 -1.47
C GLU A 216 9.64 6.80 -1.66
N ALA A 217 9.73 7.24 -2.93
CA ALA A 217 10.31 8.52 -3.26
C ALA A 217 9.59 9.20 -4.43
N PHE A 218 9.51 10.53 -4.33
CA PHE A 218 9.11 11.39 -5.43
C PHE A 218 10.35 12.03 -6.06
N PHE A 219 10.44 11.94 -7.37
CA PHE A 219 11.55 12.42 -8.15
C PHE A 219 11.12 13.59 -9.05
N GLU A 220 11.90 14.65 -9.02
CA GLU A 220 11.88 15.74 -9.99
C GLU A 220 13.22 15.75 -10.69
N VAL A 221 13.31 14.99 -11.78
CA VAL A 221 14.57 14.68 -12.46
C VAL A 221 15.01 15.82 -13.37
N ALA A 222 16.25 16.27 -13.22
CA ALA A 222 16.88 17.23 -14.11
C ALA A 222 16.96 16.66 -15.54
N HIS A 223 16.54 17.48 -16.53
CA HIS A 223 16.46 17.04 -17.91
C HIS A 223 17.83 16.81 -18.52
N ASN A 224 18.10 15.59 -18.95
CA ASN A 224 19.32 15.23 -19.71
C ASN A 224 19.02 14.03 -20.62
N LYS A 225 19.01 14.26 -21.94
CA LYS A 225 18.74 13.23 -22.96
C LYS A 225 19.94 12.31 -23.21
N ASP A 226 21.14 12.85 -22.99
CA ASP A 226 22.39 12.16 -23.33
C ASP A 226 22.77 11.15 -22.23
N GLN A 227 22.27 11.35 -21.00
CA GLN A 227 22.52 10.48 -19.86
C GLN A 227 21.21 10.21 -19.11
N PRO A 228 20.44 9.17 -19.49
CA PRO A 228 19.18 8.81 -18.84
C PRO A 228 19.30 8.62 -17.33
N PHE A 229 18.25 8.96 -16.59
CA PHE A 229 18.17 8.71 -15.15
C PHE A 229 17.41 7.40 -14.89
N ILE A 230 17.99 6.51 -14.09
CA ILE A 230 17.45 5.19 -13.81
C ILE A 230 17.24 5.03 -12.30
N VAL A 231 16.00 4.74 -11.91
CA VAL A 231 15.67 4.26 -10.57
C VAL A 231 15.58 2.74 -10.62
N LYS A 232 16.51 2.06 -9.93
CA LYS A 232 16.47 0.61 -9.73
C LYS A 232 15.73 0.28 -8.45
N SER A 233 14.77 -0.61 -8.54
CA SER A 233 14.03 -1.11 -7.38
C SER A 233 13.64 -2.57 -7.58
N ASN A 234 14.20 -3.44 -6.78
CA ASN A 234 14.13 -4.89 -6.99
C ASN A 234 14.53 -5.24 -8.43
N ASP A 235 13.67 -5.95 -9.16
CA ASP A 235 13.88 -6.35 -10.56
C ASP A 235 13.43 -5.29 -11.59
N LEU A 236 12.94 -4.12 -11.14
CA LEU A 236 12.49 -3.07 -12.04
C LEU A 236 13.55 -1.98 -12.25
N GLU A 237 13.65 -1.54 -13.49
CA GLU A 237 14.39 -0.36 -13.90
C GLU A 237 13.43 0.68 -14.49
N ILE A 238 13.38 1.84 -13.84
CA ILE A 238 12.50 2.96 -14.20
C ILE A 238 13.38 4.03 -14.83
N GLU A 239 13.30 4.15 -16.15
CA GLU A 239 14.14 5.02 -16.98
C GLU A 239 13.38 6.29 -17.36
N VAL A 240 14.04 7.45 -17.17
CA VAL A 240 13.49 8.78 -17.50
C VAL A 240 14.57 9.71 -18.03
N LEU A 241 14.18 10.77 -18.75
CA LEU A 241 15.10 11.78 -19.29
C LEU A 241 14.97 13.15 -18.60
N GLY A 242 13.85 13.39 -17.89
CA GLY A 242 13.51 14.65 -17.25
C GLY A 242 12.02 14.65 -16.94
N THR A 243 11.64 14.18 -15.76
CA THR A 243 10.29 13.67 -15.47
C THR A 243 9.98 13.88 -14.01
N ARG A 244 8.70 14.10 -13.69
CA ARG A 244 8.17 14.16 -12.32
C ARG A 244 7.33 12.93 -12.06
N PHE A 245 7.73 12.09 -11.12
CA PHE A 245 7.07 10.81 -10.84
C PHE A 245 7.31 10.33 -9.42
N ASN A 246 6.40 9.51 -8.91
CA ASN A 246 6.50 8.82 -7.63
C ASN A 246 6.80 7.33 -7.86
N VAL A 247 7.67 6.76 -7.05
CA VAL A 247 7.93 5.31 -6.99
C VAL A 247 7.69 4.84 -5.56
N SER A 248 6.86 3.82 -5.39
CA SER A 248 6.64 3.15 -4.09
C SER A 248 6.99 1.67 -4.24
N SER A 249 8.01 1.22 -3.51
CA SER A 249 8.61 -0.12 -3.62
C SER A 249 9.01 -0.71 -2.27
N TYR A 250 8.20 -0.49 -1.25
CA TYR A 250 8.45 -1.05 0.08
C TYR A 250 8.54 -2.58 0.06
N ALA A 251 9.52 -3.13 0.80
CA ALA A 251 9.67 -4.59 0.93
C ALA A 251 8.42 -5.26 1.52
N SER A 252 7.71 -4.56 2.41
CA SER A 252 6.46 -5.01 3.05
C SER A 252 5.22 -4.98 2.14
N SER A 253 5.32 -4.41 0.93
CA SER A 253 4.23 -4.37 -0.04
C SER A 253 4.37 -5.47 -1.09
N ASP A 254 3.28 -6.10 -1.48
CA ASP A 254 3.23 -7.06 -2.60
C ASP A 254 3.36 -6.38 -3.97
N GLN A 255 3.32 -5.05 -4.02
CA GLN A 255 3.35 -4.28 -5.26
C GLN A 255 4.48 -3.25 -5.27
N ILE A 256 5.04 -3.04 -6.47
CA ILE A 256 5.84 -1.86 -6.79
C ILE A 256 5.00 -0.98 -7.70
N SER A 257 4.86 0.29 -7.35
CA SER A 257 4.07 1.22 -8.16
C SER A 257 4.90 2.41 -8.61
N THR A 258 4.67 2.84 -9.86
CA THR A 258 5.26 4.04 -10.44
C THR A 258 4.15 4.93 -10.98
N THR A 259 4.00 6.13 -10.42
CA THR A 259 2.96 7.10 -10.79
C THR A 259 3.58 8.28 -11.51
N LEU A 260 3.17 8.52 -12.75
CA LEU A 260 3.72 9.59 -13.58
C LEU A 260 2.89 10.87 -13.45
N VAL A 261 3.54 11.96 -13.02
CA VAL A 261 2.93 13.29 -12.93
C VAL A 261 3.16 14.07 -14.23
N GLU A 262 4.43 14.14 -14.69
CA GLU A 262 4.81 14.92 -15.88
C GLU A 262 5.97 14.25 -16.62
N GLY A 263 5.99 14.32 -17.95
CA GLY A 263 7.02 13.76 -18.80
C GLY A 263 6.69 12.37 -19.33
N SER A 264 7.66 11.47 -19.32
CA SER A 264 7.53 10.08 -19.79
C SER A 264 8.40 9.16 -18.94
N VAL A 265 7.89 7.98 -18.61
CA VAL A 265 8.60 6.94 -17.88
C VAL A 265 8.58 5.66 -18.70
N LYS A 266 9.75 5.02 -18.83
CA LYS A 266 9.87 3.65 -19.36
C LYS A 266 10.22 2.71 -18.23
N ILE A 267 9.45 1.66 -18.05
CA ILE A 267 9.64 0.66 -16.99
C ILE A 267 10.04 -0.65 -17.64
N ASN A 268 11.22 -1.15 -17.32
CA ASN A 268 11.73 -2.44 -17.74
C ASN A 268 11.76 -3.40 -16.55
N ASN A 269 11.49 -4.67 -16.79
CA ASN A 269 11.76 -5.74 -15.83
C ASN A 269 13.07 -6.42 -16.27
N SER A 270 14.07 -6.46 -15.39
CA SER A 270 15.38 -7.05 -15.68
C SER A 270 15.33 -8.55 -16.01
N LYS A 271 14.27 -9.24 -15.56
CA LYS A 271 14.03 -10.67 -15.83
C LYS A 271 13.29 -10.92 -17.14
N ASP A 272 12.69 -9.90 -17.73
CA ASP A 272 11.86 -10.06 -18.91
C ASP A 272 12.45 -9.32 -20.11
N SER A 273 12.67 -10.03 -21.20
CA SER A 273 13.20 -9.47 -22.44
C SER A 273 12.14 -8.72 -23.26
N ILE A 274 10.93 -8.59 -22.74
CA ILE A 274 9.82 -7.91 -23.43
C ILE A 274 10.02 -6.38 -23.38
N ALA A 275 9.59 -5.70 -24.43
CA ALA A 275 9.67 -4.24 -24.53
C ALA A 275 9.04 -3.55 -23.30
N GLY A 276 9.79 -2.64 -22.69
CA GLY A 276 9.37 -1.95 -21.48
C GLY A 276 8.05 -1.20 -21.63
N LEU A 277 7.30 -1.12 -20.52
CA LEU A 277 6.05 -0.35 -20.46
C LEU A 277 6.36 1.16 -20.47
N ILE A 278 5.72 1.91 -21.36
CA ILE A 278 5.83 3.38 -21.38
C ILE A 278 4.57 3.99 -20.74
N LEU A 279 4.76 4.74 -19.65
CA LEU A 279 3.71 5.49 -18.99
C LEU A 279 3.50 6.87 -19.60
N LYS A 280 2.25 7.31 -19.58
CA LYS A 280 1.82 8.69 -19.90
C LYS A 280 1.45 9.42 -18.59
N PRO A 281 1.46 10.77 -18.56
CA PRO A 281 1.01 11.55 -17.41
C PRO A 281 -0.39 11.12 -16.92
N SER A 282 -0.58 11.14 -15.60
CA SER A 282 -1.79 10.66 -14.90
C SER A 282 -2.03 9.15 -14.99
N TYR A 283 -0.99 8.35 -15.29
CA TYR A 283 -1.05 6.89 -15.19
C TYR A 283 -0.12 6.37 -14.11
N GLN A 284 -0.53 5.26 -13.52
CA GLN A 284 0.28 4.45 -12.63
C GLN A 284 0.51 3.08 -13.25
N ALA A 285 1.74 2.60 -13.19
CA ALA A 285 2.04 1.19 -13.36
C ALA A 285 2.11 0.53 -11.98
N ALA A 286 1.46 -0.62 -11.84
CA ALA A 286 1.54 -1.48 -10.66
C ALA A 286 2.12 -2.84 -11.07
N PHE A 287 3.26 -3.18 -10.51
CA PHE A 287 3.90 -4.47 -10.68
C PHE A 287 3.65 -5.32 -9.44
N ASN A 288 3.01 -6.46 -9.61
CA ASN A 288 2.78 -7.41 -8.52
C ASN A 288 3.96 -8.36 -8.40
N LYS A 289 4.66 -8.34 -7.26
CA LYS A 289 5.86 -9.12 -6.99
C LYS A 289 5.64 -10.64 -6.99
N ASN A 290 4.42 -11.07 -6.61
CA ASN A 290 4.08 -12.49 -6.49
C ASN A 290 3.70 -13.11 -7.83
N THR A 291 3.03 -12.35 -8.69
CA THR A 291 2.56 -12.82 -10.00
C THR A 291 3.43 -12.36 -11.16
N GLU A 292 4.39 -11.46 -10.91
CA GLU A 292 5.27 -10.79 -11.88
C GLU A 292 4.50 -10.07 -13.01
N LYS A 293 3.23 -9.73 -12.77
CA LYS A 293 2.40 -9.00 -13.72
C LYS A 293 2.48 -7.51 -13.50
N MET A 294 2.54 -6.75 -14.59
CA MET A 294 2.50 -5.30 -14.62
C MET A 294 1.22 -4.83 -15.30
N GLU A 295 0.51 -3.94 -14.64
CA GLU A 295 -0.71 -3.32 -15.17
C GLU A 295 -0.56 -1.79 -15.12
N ALA A 296 -1.17 -1.08 -16.08
CA ALA A 296 -1.17 0.38 -16.08
C ALA A 296 -2.61 0.90 -16.17
N PHE A 297 -2.93 1.85 -15.30
CA PHE A 297 -4.26 2.47 -15.23
C PHE A 297 -4.17 3.96 -14.92
N LYS A 298 -5.22 4.69 -15.29
CA LYS A 298 -5.31 6.12 -15.03
C LYS A 298 -5.60 6.38 -13.55
N VAL A 299 -4.91 7.36 -12.96
CA VAL A 299 -5.03 7.74 -11.55
C VAL A 299 -5.08 9.26 -11.36
N ASN A 300 -5.55 9.68 -10.19
CA ASN A 300 -5.31 11.03 -9.70
C ASN A 300 -3.91 11.06 -9.03
N THR A 301 -2.96 11.76 -9.61
CA THR A 301 -1.57 11.80 -9.14
C THR A 301 -1.43 12.40 -7.74
N THR A 302 -2.36 13.27 -7.32
CA THR A 302 -2.36 13.86 -5.97
C THR A 302 -2.46 12.78 -4.88
N ASP A 303 -3.15 11.68 -5.15
CA ASP A 303 -3.30 10.58 -4.19
C ASP A 303 -1.95 9.90 -3.85
N PHE A 304 -0.95 10.04 -4.73
CA PHE A 304 0.38 9.44 -4.61
C PHE A 304 1.50 10.45 -4.31
N THR A 305 1.15 11.73 -4.17
CA THR A 305 2.12 12.80 -3.89
C THR A 305 1.77 13.61 -2.63
N ALA A 306 0.56 13.44 -2.08
CA ALA A 306 0.06 14.15 -0.89
C ALA A 306 0.93 13.91 0.36
N TRP A 307 1.64 12.79 0.43
CA TRP A 307 2.52 12.47 1.54
C TRP A 307 3.68 13.48 1.70
N MET A 308 4.10 14.15 0.62
CA MET A 308 5.12 15.22 0.68
C MET A 308 4.66 16.41 1.52
N ASP A 309 3.34 16.61 1.66
CA ASP A 309 2.72 17.62 2.50
C ASP A 309 2.26 17.06 3.87
N ASN A 310 2.80 15.89 4.28
CA ASN A 310 2.42 15.16 5.50
C ASN A 310 0.94 14.75 5.57
N LYS A 311 0.29 14.56 4.42
CA LYS A 311 -1.07 14.06 4.33
C LYS A 311 -1.10 12.56 4.10
N VAL A 312 -2.01 11.87 4.76
CA VAL A 312 -2.28 10.46 4.50
C VAL A 312 -3.59 10.35 3.73
N LEU A 313 -3.46 10.12 2.43
CA LEU A 313 -4.58 10.00 1.51
C LEU A 313 -4.70 8.55 1.04
N PHE A 314 -5.92 8.01 1.00
CA PHE A 314 -6.20 6.64 0.58
C PHE A 314 -7.56 6.55 -0.09
N ARG A 315 -7.62 5.76 -1.18
CA ARG A 315 -8.86 5.54 -1.95
C ARG A 315 -9.09 4.07 -2.18
N ASN A 316 -10.23 3.56 -1.69
CA ASN A 316 -10.61 2.16 -1.82
C ASN A 316 -9.47 1.20 -1.44
N GLU A 317 -8.72 1.56 -0.38
CA GLU A 317 -7.53 0.85 0.08
C GLU A 317 -7.90 -0.15 1.18
N ALA A 318 -7.34 -1.35 1.15
CA ALA A 318 -7.62 -2.38 2.15
C ALA A 318 -7.03 -1.98 3.51
N PHE A 319 -7.71 -2.34 4.60
CA PHE A 319 -7.28 -1.96 5.95
C PHE A 319 -5.85 -2.44 6.27
N LYS A 320 -5.49 -3.64 5.86
CA LYS A 320 -4.12 -4.16 6.02
C LYS A 320 -3.05 -3.24 5.38
N ASP A 321 -3.35 -2.65 4.21
CA ASP A 321 -2.44 -1.76 3.51
C ASP A 321 -2.40 -0.38 4.18
N LEU A 322 -3.55 0.09 4.71
CA LEU A 322 -3.64 1.31 5.53
C LEU A 322 -2.87 1.17 6.84
N VAL A 323 -2.92 0.03 7.50
CA VAL A 323 -2.13 -0.26 8.71
C VAL A 323 -0.65 -0.01 8.41
N LEU A 324 -0.10 -0.59 7.35
CA LEU A 324 1.30 -0.39 6.96
C LEU A 324 1.61 1.08 6.63
N LYS A 325 0.67 1.80 6.02
CA LYS A 325 0.79 3.23 5.71
C LYS A 325 0.84 4.08 6.99
N PHE A 326 -0.05 3.81 7.94
CA PHE A 326 -0.07 4.49 9.25
C PHE A 326 1.17 4.16 10.08
N GLU A 327 1.60 2.91 10.13
CA GLU A 327 2.82 2.51 10.83
C GLU A 327 4.04 3.30 10.36
N ARG A 328 4.18 3.46 9.03
CA ARG A 328 5.26 4.25 8.46
C ARG A 328 5.12 5.74 8.77
N ALA A 329 3.94 6.31 8.52
CA ALA A 329 3.70 7.76 8.67
C ALA A 329 3.81 8.25 10.11
N TYR A 330 3.41 7.42 11.09
CA TYR A 330 3.31 7.83 12.51
C TYR A 330 4.34 7.14 13.42
N ASN A 331 5.22 6.31 12.87
CA ASN A 331 6.24 5.55 13.62
C ASN A 331 5.64 4.75 14.77
N VAL A 332 4.60 3.99 14.48
CA VAL A 332 3.89 3.10 15.41
C VAL A 332 3.86 1.67 14.89
N ASN A 333 3.50 0.73 15.76
CA ASN A 333 3.17 -0.64 15.42
C ASN A 333 1.65 -0.83 15.61
N ILE A 334 0.96 -1.42 14.64
CA ILE A 334 -0.48 -1.69 14.73
C ILE A 334 -0.73 -3.19 14.63
N ILE A 335 -1.21 -3.79 15.71
CA ILE A 335 -1.55 -5.20 15.80
C ILE A 335 -3.06 -5.33 15.63
N ASN A 336 -3.51 -5.81 14.48
CA ASN A 336 -4.91 -6.10 14.25
C ASN A 336 -5.23 -7.54 14.65
N GLN A 337 -6.10 -7.71 15.66
CA GLN A 337 -6.60 -9.01 16.11
C GLN A 337 -7.98 -9.36 15.53
N ILE A 338 -8.49 -8.55 14.60
CA ILE A 338 -9.79 -8.73 13.94
C ILE A 338 -9.54 -9.05 12.46
N PRO A 339 -9.44 -10.33 12.05
CA PRO A 339 -9.12 -10.72 10.68
C PRO A 339 -10.12 -10.18 9.63
N GLU A 340 -11.38 -10.00 10.03
CA GLU A 340 -12.45 -9.50 9.18
C GLU A 340 -12.17 -8.06 8.66
N LEU A 341 -11.41 -7.27 9.42
CA LEU A 341 -11.05 -5.90 9.02
C LEU A 341 -9.99 -5.88 7.91
N GLU A 342 -9.15 -6.88 7.77
CA GLU A 342 -7.99 -6.85 6.87
C GLU A 342 -8.32 -6.45 5.43
N ASN A 343 -9.44 -6.97 4.92
CA ASN A 343 -9.87 -6.76 3.54
C ASN A 343 -10.96 -5.69 3.40
N GLU A 344 -11.41 -5.08 4.51
CA GLU A 344 -12.34 -3.94 4.46
C GLU A 344 -11.65 -2.75 3.78
N ARG A 345 -12.39 -2.04 2.91
CA ARG A 345 -11.81 -0.98 2.08
C ARG A 345 -12.27 0.39 2.52
N PHE A 346 -11.34 1.31 2.53
CA PHE A 346 -11.56 2.67 3.04
C PHE A 346 -11.12 3.72 2.03
N THR A 347 -11.80 4.86 2.08
CA THR A 347 -11.45 6.08 1.37
C THR A 347 -11.48 7.22 2.37
N GLY A 348 -10.43 8.02 2.39
CA GLY A 348 -10.32 9.16 3.29
C GLY A 348 -9.02 9.94 3.11
N GLU A 349 -8.94 11.02 3.84
CA GLU A 349 -7.77 11.90 3.93
C GLU A 349 -7.60 12.30 5.40
N PHE A 350 -6.36 12.25 5.87
CA PHE A 350 -5.94 12.79 7.15
C PHE A 350 -4.85 13.83 6.92
N ASP A 351 -5.03 15.02 7.47
CA ASP A 351 -4.10 16.14 7.39
C ASP A 351 -3.72 16.57 8.80
N LYS A 352 -2.57 16.14 9.29
CA LYS A 352 -2.01 16.50 10.61
C LYS A 352 -2.74 15.93 11.84
N GLU A 353 -3.75 15.09 11.68
CA GLU A 353 -4.36 14.40 12.82
C GLU A 353 -3.35 13.45 13.47
N SER A 354 -3.43 13.33 14.80
CA SER A 354 -2.63 12.36 15.52
C SER A 354 -3.12 10.94 15.25
N ILE A 355 -2.24 9.95 15.37
CA ILE A 355 -2.60 8.54 15.17
C ILE A 355 -3.74 8.11 16.13
N GLU A 356 -3.77 8.64 17.35
CA GLU A 356 -4.83 8.37 18.31
C GLU A 356 -6.19 8.87 17.81
N ALA A 357 -6.25 10.06 17.19
CA ALA A 357 -7.47 10.61 16.59
C ALA A 357 -7.94 9.76 15.40
N ILE A 358 -7.01 9.31 14.58
CA ILE A 358 -7.27 8.43 13.43
C ILE A 358 -7.85 7.10 13.91
N ILE A 359 -7.19 6.39 14.83
CA ILE A 359 -7.66 5.12 15.36
C ILE A 359 -9.01 5.27 16.07
N LYS A 360 -9.22 6.34 16.82
CA LYS A 360 -10.52 6.65 17.43
C LYS A 360 -11.63 6.80 16.37
N THR A 361 -11.33 7.45 15.24
CA THR A 361 -12.28 7.60 14.13
C THR A 361 -12.66 6.24 13.54
N PHE A 362 -11.67 5.39 13.28
CA PHE A 362 -11.92 4.02 12.79
C PHE A 362 -12.69 3.19 13.83
N SER A 363 -12.27 3.20 15.10
CA SER A 363 -12.95 2.50 16.20
C SER A 363 -14.42 2.88 16.31
N SER A 364 -14.72 4.18 16.26
CA SER A 364 -16.12 4.66 16.34
C SER A 364 -16.97 4.25 15.15
N ARG A 365 -16.38 4.03 13.98
CA ARG A 365 -17.07 3.67 12.74
C ARG A 365 -17.26 2.15 12.59
N LEU A 366 -16.26 1.38 13.03
CA LEU A 366 -16.18 -0.08 12.83
C LEU A 366 -16.52 -0.87 14.08
N ASP A 367 -16.78 -0.18 15.21
CA ASP A 367 -17.20 -0.74 16.50
C ASP A 367 -16.18 -1.75 17.07
N PHE A 368 -14.88 -1.45 16.95
CA PHE A 368 -13.81 -2.22 17.59
C PHE A 368 -13.25 -1.49 18.81
N ARG A 369 -12.58 -2.23 19.69
CA ARG A 369 -11.80 -1.68 20.80
C ARG A 369 -10.33 -1.63 20.43
N TYR A 370 -9.60 -0.72 21.07
CA TYR A 370 -8.15 -0.62 20.91
C TYR A 370 -7.47 -0.22 22.19
N LYS A 371 -6.19 -0.56 22.29
CA LYS A 371 -5.30 -0.16 23.37
C LYS A 371 -4.02 0.42 22.78
N ILE A 372 -3.54 1.53 23.35
CA ILE A 372 -2.28 2.16 22.95
C ILE A 372 -1.30 2.02 24.09
N GLU A 373 -0.17 1.37 23.88
CA GLU A 373 0.93 1.20 24.83
C GLU A 373 2.24 1.57 24.14
N ASN A 374 2.86 2.67 24.58
CA ASN A 374 4.03 3.25 23.92
C ASN A 374 3.75 3.52 22.44
N LYS A 375 4.51 2.88 21.54
CA LYS A 375 4.35 2.98 20.07
C LYS A 375 3.52 1.82 19.47
N THR A 376 2.85 1.01 20.32
CA THR A 376 2.06 -0.14 19.84
C THR A 376 0.57 0.11 20.07
N ILE A 377 -0.21 -0.09 19.02
CA ILE A 377 -1.66 0.01 18.99
C ILE A 377 -2.23 -1.39 18.74
N THR A 378 -2.97 -1.94 19.70
CA THR A 378 -3.63 -3.24 19.53
C THR A 378 -5.11 -3.02 19.30
N ILE A 379 -5.65 -3.55 18.20
CA ILE A 379 -7.06 -3.52 17.79
C ILE A 379 -7.68 -4.90 18.08
N TYR A 380 -8.83 -4.95 18.83
CA TYR A 380 -9.48 -6.18 19.27
C TYR A 380 -10.99 -6.01 19.46
#